data_77f4c688e4b1794073a27bb6ee4e7069
#
_entry.id   77f4c688e4b1794073a27bb6ee4e7069
#
_cell.length_a   1.000
_cell.length_b   1.000
_cell.length_c   1.000
_cell.angle_alpha   90.00
_cell.angle_beta   90.00
_cell.angle_gamma   90.00
#
_symmetry.space_group_name_H-M   'P 1'
#
loop_
_entity.id
_entity.type
_entity.pdbx_description
1 polymer ?
#
loop_
_entity_poly.entity_id
_entity_poly.type
_entity_poly.pdbx_seq_one_letter_code
_entity_poly.pdbx_strand_id
1 'polypeptide(L)'
;HYPLRRQRQMCIRDRFHSGDLGSLDREGYVYITGRKKEIIVTAGGKNVSPAKLEDVINQCPLVSHAVVIGDRRKYIACLISLDRYAVREWLQDNGRDPHLSIEKLQRDPDLRKVIQDAIDLANEQVSHAESIKRFRILSRDLTEEDGELTATLKLKRHAINLHFQDDIEKIYRSKKR
;
A
#
# COMPACT_ATOMS: atom_id res chain seq x y z
N HIS A 1 19.34 34.71 9.18
CA HIS A 1 20.25 33.82 9.97
C HIS A 1 19.57 32.57 10.59
N TYR A 2 18.29 32.30 10.31
CA TYR A 2 17.56 31.14 10.83
C TYR A 2 17.77 29.80 10.10
N PRO A 3 18.16 29.73 8.79
CA PRO A 3 18.28 28.46 8.07
C PRO A 3 19.47 27.59 8.55
N LEU A 4 20.57 28.21 8.94
CA LEU A 4 21.80 27.47 9.29
C LEU A 4 21.72 26.70 10.61
N ARG A 5 20.86 27.13 11.56
CA ARG A 5 20.68 26.44 12.85
C ARG A 5 19.89 25.13 12.70
N ARG A 6 18.92 25.06 11.78
CA ARG A 6 18.18 23.82 11.44
C ARG A 6 19.07 22.81 10.72
N GLN A 7 19.92 23.28 9.83
CA GLN A 7 20.87 22.40 9.13
C GLN A 7 21.92 21.81 10.10
N ARG A 8 22.40 22.60 11.07
CA ARG A 8 23.33 22.10 12.10
C ARG A 8 22.72 21.08 13.06
N GLN A 9 21.42 21.12 13.34
CA GLN A 9 20.73 20.13 14.15
C GLN A 9 20.43 18.80 13.39
N MET A 10 20.43 18.82 12.06
CA MET A 10 20.25 17.62 11.23
C MET A 10 21.54 16.83 11.03
N CYS A 11 22.70 17.44 11.23
CA CYS A 11 24.02 16.83 11.08
C CYS A 11 24.65 16.53 12.44
N ILE A 12 24.10 15.59 13.18
CA ILE A 12 24.78 15.10 14.40
C ILE A 12 25.96 14.23 13.95
N ARG A 13 27.20 14.71 14.22
CA ARG A 13 28.46 14.02 13.88
C ARG A 13 28.67 13.80 12.38
N ASP A 14 28.50 14.84 11.55
CA ASP A 14 28.75 14.83 10.09
C ASP A 14 27.94 13.79 9.29
N ARG A 15 26.78 13.35 9.83
CA ARG A 15 25.87 12.44 9.16
C ARG A 15 24.49 13.06 9.00
N PHE A 16 23.97 13.01 7.78
CA PHE A 16 22.60 13.42 7.48
C PHE A 16 21.64 12.26 7.77
N HIS A 17 20.63 12.50 8.62
CA HIS A 17 19.58 11.54 8.92
C HIS A 17 18.42 11.77 7.95
N SER A 18 18.39 11.07 6.82
CA SER A 18 17.32 11.18 5.81
C SER A 18 15.99 10.62 6.30
N GLY A 19 16.03 9.72 7.26
CA GLY A 19 14.87 8.96 7.72
C GLY A 19 14.54 7.76 6.83
N ASP A 20 15.38 7.49 5.84
CA ASP A 20 15.27 6.31 4.99
C ASP A 20 15.98 5.12 5.63
N LEU A 21 15.49 3.93 5.34
CA LEU A 21 16.10 2.66 5.70
C LEU A 21 16.73 2.04 4.46
N GLY A 22 17.87 1.44 4.64
CA GLY A 22 18.57 0.78 3.55
C GLY A 22 19.40 -0.40 4.02
N SER A 23 19.80 -1.22 3.07
CA SER A 23 20.76 -2.31 3.25
C SER A 23 21.98 -2.09 2.35
N LEU A 24 23.10 -2.61 2.79
CA LEU A 24 24.33 -2.67 2.00
C LEU A 24 24.49 -4.11 1.51
N ASP A 25 24.82 -4.29 0.23
CA ASP A 25 25.26 -5.59 -0.26
C ASP A 25 26.76 -5.83 0.01
N ARG A 26 27.25 -6.98 -0.43
CA ARG A 26 28.66 -7.36 -0.25
C ARG A 26 29.62 -6.52 -1.07
N GLU A 27 29.12 -5.86 -2.11
CA GLU A 27 29.88 -5.01 -3.03
C GLU A 27 29.87 -3.54 -2.60
N GLY A 28 29.09 -3.20 -1.55
CA GLY A 28 29.00 -1.85 -0.97
C GLY A 28 27.90 -0.98 -1.58
N TYR A 29 27.01 -1.52 -2.42
CA TYR A 29 25.86 -0.77 -2.94
C TYR A 29 24.77 -0.61 -1.87
N VAL A 30 24.16 0.58 -1.84
CA VAL A 30 23.08 0.93 -0.92
C VAL A 30 21.74 0.72 -1.61
N TYR A 31 20.89 -0.12 -1.01
CA TYR A 31 19.52 -0.33 -1.44
C TYR A 31 18.57 0.32 -0.43
N ILE A 32 17.73 1.27 -0.87
CA ILE A 32 16.70 1.86 0.00
C ILE A 32 15.55 0.87 0.13
N THR A 33 15.27 0.45 1.36
CA THR A 33 14.25 -0.57 1.67
C THR A 33 12.96 0.02 2.23
N GLY A 34 12.93 1.33 2.50
CA GLY A 34 11.74 2.04 2.99
C GLY A 34 12.06 3.28 3.79
N ARG A 35 11.03 3.88 4.38
CA ARG A 35 11.15 5.02 5.28
C ARG A 35 10.83 4.62 6.71
N LYS A 36 11.65 5.06 7.66
CA LYS A 36 11.47 4.76 9.10
C LYS A 36 10.07 5.15 9.62
N LYS A 37 9.51 6.26 9.12
CA LYS A 37 8.18 6.75 9.54
C LYS A 37 7.01 5.99 8.88
N GLU A 38 7.26 5.21 7.84
CA GLU A 38 6.26 4.47 7.10
C GLU A 38 6.21 2.99 7.49
N ILE A 39 7.13 2.55 8.34
CA ILE A 39 7.11 1.18 8.84
C ILE A 39 5.84 0.94 9.66
N ILE A 40 5.16 -0.12 9.29
CA ILE A 40 4.01 -0.64 10.03
C ILE A 40 4.54 -1.53 11.16
N VAL A 41 4.11 -1.26 12.38
CA VAL A 41 4.40 -2.13 13.53
C VAL A 41 3.13 -2.88 13.90
N THR A 42 3.07 -4.17 13.60
CA THR A 42 1.90 -4.99 13.94
C THR A 42 1.71 -5.13 15.44
N ALA A 43 0.52 -5.55 15.89
CA ALA A 43 0.24 -5.84 17.31
C ALA A 43 1.19 -6.89 17.91
N GLY A 44 1.78 -7.75 17.08
CA GLY A 44 2.81 -8.72 17.47
C GLY A 44 4.23 -8.16 17.49
N GLY A 45 4.42 -6.85 17.30
CA GLY A 45 5.73 -6.19 17.31
C GLY A 45 6.57 -6.41 16.05
N LYS A 46 6.00 -6.97 14.97
CA LYS A 46 6.72 -7.16 13.71
C LYS A 46 6.75 -5.87 12.91
N ASN A 47 7.93 -5.49 12.46
CA ASN A 47 8.15 -4.35 11.55
C ASN A 47 7.95 -4.81 10.10
N VAL A 48 7.11 -4.10 9.36
CA VAL A 48 6.79 -4.39 7.96
C VAL A 48 7.00 -3.14 7.11
N SER A 49 7.76 -3.25 6.03
CA SER A 49 7.91 -2.19 5.04
C SER A 49 6.76 -2.29 4.03
N PRO A 50 5.80 -1.35 4.04
CA PRO A 50 4.67 -1.40 3.11
C PRO A 50 5.10 -1.25 1.65
N ALA A 51 6.09 -0.40 1.37
CA ALA A 51 6.55 -0.12 0.01
C ALA A 51 6.91 -1.40 -0.76
N LYS A 52 7.61 -2.33 -0.10
CA LYS A 52 7.99 -3.62 -0.72
C LYS A 52 6.81 -4.42 -1.29
N LEU A 53 5.71 -4.45 -0.54
CA LEU A 53 4.49 -5.17 -0.93
C LEU A 53 3.70 -4.36 -1.97
N GLU A 54 3.58 -3.05 -1.75
CA GLU A 54 2.85 -2.14 -2.63
C GLU A 54 3.47 -2.08 -4.02
N ASP A 55 4.80 -2.02 -4.12
CA ASP A 55 5.52 -1.96 -5.39
C ASP A 55 5.24 -3.18 -6.28
N VAL A 56 5.13 -4.37 -5.69
CA VAL A 56 4.80 -5.60 -6.44
C VAL A 56 3.34 -5.62 -6.86
N ILE A 57 2.42 -5.25 -5.97
CA ILE A 57 0.98 -5.25 -6.27
C ILE A 57 0.65 -4.20 -7.33
N ASN A 58 1.30 -3.03 -7.30
CA ASN A 58 1.12 -1.96 -8.28
C ASN A 58 1.63 -2.33 -9.69
N GLN A 59 2.34 -3.46 -9.87
CA GLN A 59 2.66 -3.99 -11.19
C GLN A 59 1.45 -4.65 -11.88
N CYS A 60 0.38 -4.95 -11.13
CA CYS A 60 -0.87 -5.44 -11.70
C CYS A 60 -1.59 -4.30 -12.45
N PRO A 61 -1.83 -4.43 -13.77
CA PRO A 61 -2.43 -3.34 -14.57
C PRO A 61 -3.81 -2.90 -14.11
N LEU A 62 -4.55 -3.78 -13.42
CA LEU A 62 -5.90 -3.47 -12.92
C LEU A 62 -5.90 -2.66 -11.63
N VAL A 63 -4.72 -2.49 -11.00
CA VAL A 63 -4.54 -1.77 -9.74
C VAL A 63 -3.98 -0.38 -10.03
N SER A 64 -4.70 0.66 -9.60
CA SER A 64 -4.21 2.04 -9.61
C SER A 64 -3.26 2.29 -8.44
N HIS A 65 -3.71 1.94 -7.23
CA HIS A 65 -2.90 2.05 -6.02
C HIS A 65 -3.18 0.90 -5.06
N ALA A 66 -2.12 0.35 -4.48
CA ALA A 66 -2.17 -0.54 -3.34
C ALA A 66 -1.72 0.19 -2.08
N VAL A 67 -2.49 0.09 -0.99
CA VAL A 67 -2.17 0.71 0.30
C VAL A 67 -2.14 -0.35 1.37
N VAL A 68 -0.95 -0.71 1.82
CA VAL A 68 -0.75 -1.69 2.89
C VAL A 68 -1.01 -1.05 4.24
N ILE A 69 -1.85 -1.70 5.04
CA ILE A 69 -2.28 -1.27 6.36
C ILE A 69 -2.06 -2.37 7.39
N GLY A 70 -1.92 -2.02 8.66
CA GLY A 70 -1.70 -3.03 9.71
C GLY A 70 -1.06 -2.49 10.97
N ASP A 71 -0.86 -1.17 11.08
CA ASP A 71 -0.27 -0.59 12.29
C ASP A 71 -1.13 -0.91 13.51
N ARG A 72 -0.51 -1.51 14.54
CA ARG A 72 -1.16 -2.00 15.77
C ARG A 72 -2.29 -3.00 15.53
N ARG A 73 -2.38 -3.61 14.34
CA ARG A 73 -3.40 -4.62 14.00
C ARG A 73 -2.82 -6.04 14.09
N LYS A 74 -3.71 -7.03 14.14
CA LYS A 74 -3.36 -8.46 14.30
C LYS A 74 -2.62 -9.03 13.09
N TYR A 75 -2.84 -8.47 11.91
CA TYR A 75 -2.26 -8.91 10.63
C TYR A 75 -2.21 -7.74 9.65
N ILE A 76 -1.43 -7.92 8.60
CA ILE A 76 -1.31 -6.98 7.48
C ILE A 76 -2.48 -7.19 6.53
N ALA A 77 -3.06 -6.09 6.07
CA ALA A 77 -4.10 -6.05 5.07
C ALA A 77 -3.78 -5.01 3.99
N CYS A 78 -4.53 -5.01 2.89
CA CYS A 78 -4.33 -4.09 1.80
C CYS A 78 -5.66 -3.47 1.35
N LEU A 79 -5.66 -2.16 1.11
CA LEU A 79 -6.69 -1.47 0.35
C LEU A 79 -6.23 -1.38 -1.10
N ILE A 80 -7.12 -1.66 -2.04
CA ILE A 80 -6.84 -1.66 -3.47
C ILE A 80 -7.76 -0.66 -4.15
N SER A 81 -7.22 0.32 -4.85
CA SER A 81 -7.98 1.10 -5.81
C SER A 81 -7.75 0.57 -7.23
N LEU A 82 -8.79 0.64 -8.05
CA LEU A 82 -8.79 0.06 -9.38
C LEU A 82 -8.48 1.12 -10.44
N ASP A 83 -7.66 0.77 -11.41
CA ASP A 83 -7.56 1.51 -12.67
C ASP A 83 -8.83 1.25 -13.50
N ARG A 84 -9.68 2.28 -13.58
CA ARG A 84 -10.99 2.18 -14.24
C ARG A 84 -10.88 1.93 -15.75
N TYR A 85 -9.82 2.41 -16.39
CA TYR A 85 -9.59 2.19 -17.82
C TYR A 85 -9.15 0.76 -18.07
N ALA A 86 -8.11 0.32 -17.38
CA ALA A 86 -7.59 -1.04 -17.50
C ALA A 86 -8.64 -2.10 -17.13
N VAL A 87 -9.46 -1.86 -16.10
CA VAL A 87 -10.56 -2.77 -15.74
C VAL A 87 -11.63 -2.84 -16.84
N ARG A 88 -11.96 -1.72 -17.51
CA ARG A 88 -12.90 -1.72 -18.64
C ARG A 88 -12.38 -2.54 -19.82
N GLU A 89 -11.13 -2.33 -20.22
CA GLU A 89 -10.49 -3.10 -21.28
C GLU A 89 -10.47 -4.59 -20.92
N TRP A 90 -10.06 -4.91 -19.70
CA TRP A 90 -10.05 -6.28 -19.23
C TRP A 90 -11.43 -6.95 -19.25
N LEU A 91 -12.50 -6.23 -18.89
CA LEU A 91 -13.86 -6.74 -18.98
C LEU A 91 -14.27 -7.01 -20.43
N GLN A 92 -13.95 -6.10 -21.37
CA GLN A 92 -14.23 -6.27 -22.80
C GLN A 92 -13.50 -7.48 -23.39
N ASP A 93 -12.23 -7.64 -23.09
CA ASP A 93 -11.41 -8.76 -23.54
C ASP A 93 -11.94 -10.11 -23.05
N ASN A 94 -12.61 -10.10 -21.90
CA ASN A 94 -13.26 -11.28 -21.33
C ASN A 94 -14.75 -11.41 -21.73
N GLY A 95 -15.23 -10.64 -22.72
CA GLY A 95 -16.60 -10.70 -23.22
C GLY A 95 -17.66 -10.25 -22.19
N ARG A 96 -17.30 -9.37 -21.26
CA ARG A 96 -18.14 -8.89 -20.17
C ARG A 96 -18.54 -7.43 -20.36
N ASP A 97 -19.55 -7.00 -19.62
CA ASP A 97 -20.01 -5.61 -19.64
C ASP A 97 -18.96 -4.65 -19.08
N PRO A 98 -18.39 -3.73 -19.89
CA PRO A 98 -17.37 -2.78 -19.45
C PRO A 98 -17.91 -1.70 -18.50
N HIS A 99 -19.23 -1.59 -18.35
CA HIS A 99 -19.89 -0.59 -17.51
C HIS A 99 -20.37 -1.15 -16.17
N LEU A 100 -19.82 -2.27 -15.73
CA LEU A 100 -20.12 -2.81 -14.40
C LEU A 100 -19.90 -1.77 -13.30
N SER A 101 -20.87 -1.68 -12.38
CA SER A 101 -20.74 -0.79 -11.21
C SER A 101 -19.64 -1.26 -10.27
N ILE A 102 -19.07 -0.32 -9.51
CA ILE A 102 -17.97 -0.62 -8.58
C ILE A 102 -18.38 -1.66 -7.52
N GLU A 103 -19.64 -1.66 -7.08
CA GLU A 103 -20.17 -2.60 -6.12
C GLU A 103 -20.17 -4.04 -6.66
N LYS A 104 -20.44 -4.20 -7.96
CA LYS A 104 -20.33 -5.49 -8.65
C LYS A 104 -18.87 -5.90 -8.79
N LEU A 105 -17.98 -4.98 -9.20
CA LEU A 105 -16.55 -5.21 -9.33
C LEU A 105 -15.91 -5.63 -7.98
N GLN A 106 -16.29 -4.99 -6.88
CA GLN A 106 -15.79 -5.36 -5.55
C GLN A 106 -16.08 -6.83 -5.17
N ARG A 107 -17.13 -7.41 -5.73
CA ARG A 107 -17.57 -8.80 -5.44
C ARG A 107 -17.25 -9.77 -6.56
N ASP A 108 -16.74 -9.26 -7.67
CA ASP A 108 -16.43 -10.05 -8.84
C ASP A 108 -15.34 -11.10 -8.54
N PRO A 109 -15.61 -12.39 -8.75
CA PRO A 109 -14.68 -13.44 -8.36
C PRO A 109 -13.41 -13.46 -9.22
N ASP A 110 -13.53 -13.16 -10.53
CA ASP A 110 -12.40 -13.20 -11.46
C ASP A 110 -11.47 -12.03 -11.21
N LEU A 111 -12.02 -10.81 -11.07
CA LEU A 111 -11.25 -9.62 -10.70
C LEU A 111 -10.54 -9.82 -9.35
N ARG A 112 -11.26 -10.36 -8.36
CA ARG A 112 -10.67 -10.65 -7.06
C ARG A 112 -9.57 -11.69 -7.13
N LYS A 113 -9.67 -12.66 -8.03
CA LYS A 113 -8.62 -13.65 -8.26
C LYS A 113 -7.37 -13.00 -8.84
N VAL A 114 -7.50 -12.16 -9.87
CA VAL A 114 -6.35 -11.42 -10.44
C VAL A 114 -5.64 -10.59 -9.38
N ILE A 115 -6.39 -9.88 -8.53
CA ILE A 115 -5.81 -9.10 -7.44
C ILE A 115 -5.17 -10.00 -6.38
N GLN A 116 -5.79 -11.14 -6.05
CA GLN A 116 -5.23 -12.10 -5.10
C GLN A 116 -3.91 -12.68 -5.61
N ASP A 117 -3.82 -13.02 -6.90
CA ASP A 117 -2.59 -13.53 -7.51
C ASP A 117 -1.44 -12.49 -7.41
N ALA A 118 -1.74 -11.20 -7.62
CA ALA A 118 -0.76 -10.13 -7.41
C ALA A 118 -0.34 -9.98 -5.93
N ILE A 119 -1.25 -10.15 -5.00
CA ILE A 119 -0.97 -10.14 -3.56
C ILE A 119 -0.13 -11.37 -3.16
N ASP A 120 -0.43 -12.52 -3.72
CA ASP A 120 0.30 -13.75 -3.42
C ASP A 120 1.74 -13.65 -3.93
N LEU A 121 1.96 -13.08 -5.11
CA LEU A 121 3.29 -12.76 -5.63
C LEU A 121 4.07 -11.79 -4.70
N ALA A 122 3.40 -10.78 -4.17
CA ALA A 122 4.02 -9.88 -3.19
C ALA A 122 4.35 -10.61 -1.87
N ASN A 123 3.47 -11.51 -1.44
CA ASN A 123 3.64 -12.29 -0.22
C ASN A 123 4.82 -13.28 -0.29
N GLU A 124 5.20 -13.76 -1.48
CA GLU A 124 6.38 -14.62 -1.68
C GLU A 124 7.69 -13.91 -1.30
N GLN A 125 7.72 -12.58 -1.36
CA GLN A 125 8.92 -11.78 -1.08
C GLN A 125 9.12 -11.45 0.41
N VAL A 126 8.20 -11.85 1.27
CA VAL A 126 8.20 -11.48 2.68
C VAL A 126 7.93 -12.70 3.58
N SER A 127 8.22 -12.58 4.87
CA SER A 127 7.90 -13.65 5.82
C SER A 127 6.38 -13.79 6.03
N HIS A 128 5.94 -14.97 6.47
CA HIS A 128 4.53 -15.23 6.76
C HIS A 128 3.88 -14.20 7.72
N ALA A 129 4.66 -13.65 8.67
CA ALA A 129 4.19 -12.64 9.61
C ALA A 129 3.99 -11.26 8.96
N GLU A 130 4.66 -11.00 7.84
CA GLU A 130 4.60 -9.77 7.06
C GLU A 130 3.60 -9.85 5.91
N SER A 131 3.11 -11.06 5.59
CA SER A 131 2.24 -11.28 4.45
C SER A 131 0.85 -10.65 4.64
N ILE A 132 0.30 -10.14 3.56
CA ILE A 132 -1.06 -9.61 3.47
C ILE A 132 -2.05 -10.78 3.62
N LYS A 133 -2.92 -10.71 4.63
CA LYS A 133 -3.90 -11.78 4.93
C LYS A 133 -5.28 -11.47 4.34
N ARG A 134 -5.59 -10.22 4.11
CA ARG A 134 -6.89 -9.79 3.56
C ARG A 134 -6.70 -8.53 2.74
N PHE A 135 -7.55 -8.35 1.75
CA PHE A 135 -7.63 -7.11 0.99
C PHE A 135 -9.07 -6.65 0.80
N ARG A 136 -9.22 -5.38 0.45
CA ARG A 136 -10.49 -4.77 0.11
C ARG A 136 -10.33 -3.85 -1.08
N ILE A 137 -11.17 -4.01 -2.08
CA ILE A 137 -11.27 -3.09 -3.20
C ILE A 137 -12.08 -1.88 -2.74
N LEU A 138 -11.54 -0.69 -2.95
CA LEU A 138 -12.16 0.59 -2.61
C LEU A 138 -13.32 0.92 -3.55
N SER A 139 -14.23 1.77 -3.11
CA SER A 139 -15.36 2.22 -3.92
C SER A 139 -14.99 3.27 -4.96
N ARG A 140 -13.84 3.91 -4.82
CA ARG A 140 -13.30 4.91 -5.74
C ARG A 140 -11.77 4.86 -5.74
N ASP A 141 -11.18 5.52 -6.71
CA ASP A 141 -9.72 5.72 -6.73
C ASP A 141 -9.28 6.76 -5.70
N LEU A 142 -7.98 6.79 -5.44
CA LEU A 142 -7.33 7.81 -4.61
C LEU A 142 -7.02 9.03 -5.48
N THR A 143 -7.23 10.22 -4.93
CA THR A 143 -7.02 11.46 -5.69
C THR A 143 -6.18 12.48 -4.93
N GLU A 144 -5.59 13.42 -5.68
CA GLU A 144 -4.94 14.60 -5.11
C GLU A 144 -5.97 15.58 -4.54
N GLU A 145 -7.12 15.71 -5.21
CA GLU A 145 -8.20 16.62 -4.83
C GLU A 145 -8.78 16.28 -3.45
N ASP A 146 -8.97 15.00 -3.16
CA ASP A 146 -9.39 14.51 -1.85
C ASP A 146 -8.25 14.50 -0.81
N GLY A 147 -7.05 14.89 -1.22
CA GLY A 147 -5.90 14.99 -0.34
C GLY A 147 -5.25 13.65 0.02
N GLU A 148 -5.53 12.58 -0.69
CA GLU A 148 -5.00 11.22 -0.46
C GLU A 148 -3.65 11.00 -1.14
N LEU A 149 -3.43 11.74 -2.22
CA LEU A 149 -2.16 11.78 -2.95
C LEU A 149 -1.50 13.15 -2.83
N THR A 150 -0.19 13.18 -3.01
CA THR A 150 0.55 14.42 -3.26
C THR A 150 0.49 14.77 -4.74
N ALA A 151 0.90 15.99 -5.13
CA ALA A 151 1.08 16.39 -6.54
C ALA A 151 2.07 15.50 -7.31
N THR A 152 2.89 14.73 -6.60
CA THR A 152 3.80 13.73 -7.18
C THR A 152 3.28 12.30 -7.04
N LEU A 153 1.95 12.15 -6.85
CA LEU A 153 1.22 10.88 -6.74
C LEU A 153 1.69 9.95 -5.59
N LYS A 154 2.33 10.52 -4.55
CA LYS A 154 2.70 9.74 -3.37
C LYS A 154 1.55 9.66 -2.38
N LEU A 155 1.38 8.49 -1.77
CA LEU A 155 0.32 8.21 -0.80
C LEU A 155 0.45 9.07 0.46
N LYS A 156 -0.61 9.77 0.83
CA LYS A 156 -0.77 10.43 2.13
C LYS A 156 -1.50 9.50 3.09
N ARG A 157 -0.79 8.55 3.67
CA ARG A 157 -1.35 7.46 4.49
C ARG A 157 -2.30 7.92 5.59
N HIS A 158 -2.03 9.09 6.20
CA HIS A 158 -2.90 9.62 7.24
C HIS A 158 -4.29 9.98 6.71
N ALA A 159 -4.36 10.67 5.56
CA ALA A 159 -5.62 11.01 4.91
C ALA A 159 -6.38 9.76 4.48
N ILE A 160 -5.70 8.80 3.86
CA ILE A 160 -6.28 7.53 3.42
C ILE A 160 -6.87 6.78 4.61
N ASN A 161 -6.16 6.69 5.74
CA ASN A 161 -6.66 6.02 6.94
C ASN A 161 -7.92 6.68 7.52
N LEU A 162 -8.03 8.00 7.42
CA LEU A 162 -9.23 8.74 7.86
C LEU A 162 -10.41 8.50 6.91
N HIS A 163 -10.19 8.68 5.60
CA HIS A 163 -11.26 8.60 4.61
C HIS A 163 -11.82 7.19 4.45
N PHE A 164 -10.98 6.17 4.59
CA PHE A 164 -11.37 4.76 4.43
C PHE A 164 -11.42 4.00 5.77
N GLN A 165 -11.60 4.72 6.89
CA GLN A 165 -11.66 4.11 8.22
C GLN A 165 -12.71 2.98 8.30
N ASP A 166 -13.90 3.18 7.74
CA ASP A 166 -14.95 2.17 7.73
C ASP A 166 -14.56 0.91 6.95
N ASP A 167 -13.88 1.09 5.83
CA ASP A 167 -13.41 -0.03 5.01
C ASP A 167 -12.29 -0.79 5.73
N ILE A 168 -11.40 -0.08 6.40
CA ILE A 168 -10.36 -0.67 7.25
C ILE A 168 -11.00 -1.47 8.38
N GLU A 169 -11.95 -0.90 9.11
CA GLU A 169 -12.62 -1.62 10.21
C GLU A 169 -13.38 -2.86 9.71
N LYS A 170 -14.01 -2.82 8.54
CA LYS A 170 -14.68 -3.98 7.93
C LYS A 170 -13.69 -5.13 7.64
N ILE A 171 -12.42 -4.83 7.28
CA ILE A 171 -11.40 -5.86 7.06
C ILE A 171 -11.07 -6.59 8.37
N TYR A 172 -10.92 -5.83 9.47
CA TYR A 172 -10.50 -6.38 10.77
C TYR A 172 -11.64 -6.91 11.63
N ARG A 173 -12.91 -6.56 11.31
CA ARG A 173 -14.05 -7.17 12.00
C ARG A 173 -14.04 -8.68 11.77
N SER A 174 -13.78 -9.43 12.82
CA SER A 174 -14.00 -10.88 12.83
C SER A 174 -15.49 -11.14 12.56
N LYS A 175 -15.83 -11.93 11.52
CA LYS A 175 -17.17 -12.53 11.53
C LYS A 175 -17.26 -13.34 12.82
N LYS A 176 -18.05 -12.89 13.79
CA LYS A 176 -18.49 -13.78 14.87
C LYS A 176 -19.12 -15.00 14.19
N ARG A 177 -18.45 -16.16 14.31
CA ARG A 177 -19.08 -17.46 14.06
C ARG A 177 -20.15 -17.69 15.08
#